data_169b2e0560e6ad628d68c04e5da8e6fd
#
_entry.id   169b2e0560e6ad628d68c04e5da8e6fd
#
_cell.length_a   1.000
_cell.length_b   1.000
_cell.length_c   1.000
_cell.angle_alpha   90.00
_cell.angle_beta   90.00
_cell.angle_gamma   90.00
#
_symmetry.space_group_name_H-M   'P 1'
#
loop_
_entity.id
_entity.type
_entity.pdbx_description
1 polymer ?
#
loop_
_entity_poly.entity_id
_entity_poly.type
_entity_poly.pdbx_seq_one_letter_code
_entity_poly.pdbx_strand_id
1 'polypeptide(L)'
;MQDSLIPKTLPTDNWFEISSFALAAKEVGGDFYDFLHLPGKRLAVLVGDVSSKGVTAAFHVAQMKGIFHALMQENPLARNDREKFPVPSRFMSQANTALIHCLEKSSFITASLYIIDYEHGGFVFARAGHCHTLYYHSIKEEASYFRTAGLGLGIIRNDSYEKHIKNQFYDYNPGDVMVVYTDGIVEARGAKQEEYGEERLQRVLERTYYLEAEEIKQQILSDLAGFSHGQPVHDDQTLLVIKFKAVQPDSHS
;
A
#
# COMPACT_ATOMS: atom_id res chain seq x y z
N MET A 1 12.49 12.51 -12.85
CA MET A 1 11.16 12.10 -13.34
C MET A 1 10.41 11.27 -12.30
N GLN A 2 11.05 10.31 -11.62
CA GLN A 2 10.42 9.52 -10.55
C GLN A 2 9.96 10.35 -9.36
N ASP A 3 10.76 11.35 -8.92
CA ASP A 3 10.40 12.26 -7.82
C ASP A 3 9.08 13.02 -8.03
N SER A 4 8.54 13.04 -9.25
CA SER A 4 7.24 13.66 -9.55
C SER A 4 6.07 12.67 -9.44
N LEU A 5 6.34 11.36 -9.40
CA LEU A 5 5.33 10.32 -9.31
C LEU A 5 5.11 9.81 -7.88
N ILE A 6 6.02 10.14 -6.96
CA ILE A 6 5.92 9.79 -5.54
C ILE A 6 5.50 11.05 -4.76
N PRO A 7 4.58 10.93 -3.75
CA PRO A 7 4.21 12.06 -2.91
C PRO A 7 5.43 12.68 -2.22
N LYS A 8 5.59 14.01 -2.35
CA LYS A 8 6.70 14.75 -1.73
C LYS A 8 6.51 14.96 -0.23
N THR A 9 5.27 14.93 0.21
CA THR A 9 4.87 15.11 1.61
C THR A 9 3.97 13.97 2.02
N LEU A 10 4.24 13.42 3.19
CA LEU A 10 3.38 12.40 3.78
C LEU A 10 2.23 13.08 4.55
N PRO A 11 1.03 12.47 4.58
CA PRO A 11 -0.03 12.94 5.44
C PRO A 11 0.42 12.89 6.91
N THR A 12 0.03 13.90 7.68
CA THR A 12 0.30 13.97 9.11
C THR A 12 -1.01 14.19 9.86
N ASP A 13 -1.20 13.46 10.96
CA ASP A 13 -2.34 13.62 11.86
C ASP A 13 -1.97 13.12 13.26
N ASN A 14 -2.80 13.39 14.26
CA ASN A 14 -2.58 12.96 15.64
C ASN A 14 -2.93 11.49 15.89
N TRP A 15 -3.64 10.84 14.97
CA TRP A 15 -4.13 9.46 15.12
C TRP A 15 -3.25 8.42 14.41
N PHE A 16 -2.27 8.85 13.64
CA PHE A 16 -1.30 7.96 12.97
C PHE A 16 0.06 8.62 12.76
N GLU A 17 1.04 7.77 12.53
CA GLU A 17 2.33 8.13 11.93
C GLU A 17 2.50 7.35 10.65
N ILE A 18 2.99 8.01 9.60
CA ILE A 18 3.36 7.38 8.34
C ILE A 18 4.82 7.65 8.06
N SER A 19 5.55 6.60 7.71
CA SER A 19 6.88 6.70 7.14
C SER A 19 6.95 5.89 5.85
N SER A 20 7.68 6.39 4.87
CA SER A 20 7.80 5.76 3.55
C SER A 20 9.25 5.70 3.08
N PHE A 21 9.51 4.73 2.22
CA PHE A 21 10.75 4.59 1.46
C PHE A 21 10.38 4.14 0.05
N ALA A 22 11.09 4.68 -0.94
CA ALA A 22 11.00 4.22 -2.31
C ALA A 22 12.38 4.35 -2.98
N LEU A 23 12.80 3.29 -3.62
CA LEU A 23 14.05 3.22 -4.37
C LEU A 23 13.79 2.52 -5.69
N ALA A 24 14.04 3.19 -6.80
CA ALA A 24 13.98 2.56 -8.10
C ALA A 24 15.26 1.78 -8.40
N ALA A 25 15.10 0.60 -8.98
CA ALA A 25 16.22 -0.19 -9.49
C ALA A 25 16.86 0.42 -10.74
N LYS A 26 16.13 1.26 -11.47
CA LYS A 26 16.57 1.99 -12.67
C LYS A 26 16.21 3.48 -12.55
N GLU A 27 16.43 4.24 -13.64
CA GLU A 27 16.13 5.68 -13.67
C GLU A 27 14.65 6.00 -13.40
N VAL A 28 13.73 5.08 -13.73
CA VAL A 28 12.29 5.19 -13.45
C VAL A 28 11.73 3.82 -13.13
N GLY A 29 11.04 3.70 -11.99
CA GLY A 29 10.41 2.47 -11.50
C GLY A 29 8.93 2.34 -11.83
N GLY A 30 8.40 1.12 -11.63
CA GLY A 30 6.99 0.78 -11.70
C GLY A 30 6.25 0.90 -10.37
N ASP A 31 7.00 0.97 -9.28
CA ASP A 31 6.46 1.14 -7.94
C ASP A 31 5.82 2.52 -7.74
N PHE A 32 4.68 2.53 -7.06
CA PHE A 32 4.00 3.78 -6.72
C PHE A 32 3.21 3.66 -5.41
N TYR A 33 3.03 4.79 -4.76
CA TYR A 33 2.04 4.96 -3.71
C TYR A 33 1.45 6.38 -3.77
N ASP A 34 0.27 6.53 -3.18
CA ASP A 34 -0.38 7.83 -3.07
C ASP A 34 -1.32 7.88 -1.87
N PHE A 35 -1.65 9.10 -1.45
CA PHE A 35 -2.54 9.38 -0.33
C PHE A 35 -3.58 10.41 -0.74
N LEU A 36 -4.78 10.28 -0.19
CA LEU A 36 -5.82 11.27 -0.36
C LEU A 36 -6.66 11.38 0.92
N HIS A 37 -6.73 12.58 1.49
CA HIS A 37 -7.69 12.86 2.55
C HIS A 37 -9.10 12.88 1.97
N LEU A 38 -9.99 12.11 2.56
CA LEU A 38 -11.39 11.99 2.18
C LEU A 38 -12.28 12.67 3.23
N PRO A 39 -13.48 13.14 2.86
CA PRO A 39 -14.45 13.65 3.82
C PRO A 39 -14.78 12.65 4.93
N GLY A 40 -15.11 13.12 6.13
CA GLY A 40 -15.50 12.28 7.27
C GLY A 40 -14.32 11.61 7.95
N LYS A 41 -13.21 12.33 8.13
CA LYS A 41 -12.02 11.85 8.86
C LYS A 41 -11.47 10.52 8.32
N ARG A 42 -11.22 10.46 7.01
CA ARG A 42 -10.71 9.27 6.33
C ARG A 42 -9.46 9.56 5.52
N LEU A 43 -8.62 8.55 5.42
CA LEU A 43 -7.43 8.57 4.58
C LEU A 43 -7.48 7.39 3.60
N ALA A 44 -7.40 7.67 2.31
CA ALA A 44 -7.14 6.68 1.28
C ALA A 44 -5.63 6.51 1.11
N VAL A 45 -5.17 5.25 1.09
CA VAL A 45 -3.77 4.87 0.85
C VAL A 45 -3.74 3.88 -0.30
N LEU A 46 -3.11 4.24 -1.39
CA LEU A 46 -2.91 3.39 -2.56
C LEU A 46 -1.43 3.03 -2.66
N VAL A 47 -1.14 1.74 -2.82
CA VAL A 47 0.22 1.23 -3.10
C VAL A 47 0.13 0.24 -4.24
N GLY A 48 1.09 0.21 -5.14
CA GLY A 48 1.10 -0.75 -6.23
C GLY A 48 2.42 -0.81 -7.00
N ASP A 49 2.48 -1.76 -7.92
CA ASP A 49 3.58 -1.96 -8.84
C ASP A 49 3.07 -2.34 -10.23
N VAL A 50 3.76 -1.86 -11.24
CA VAL A 50 3.48 -2.09 -12.67
C VAL A 50 4.45 -3.13 -13.21
N SER A 51 3.95 -4.23 -13.74
CA SER A 51 4.76 -5.34 -14.28
C SER A 51 5.73 -4.98 -15.42
N SER A 52 5.59 -3.80 -16.02
CA SER A 52 6.54 -3.27 -17.02
C SER A 52 7.62 -2.43 -16.35
N LYS A 53 8.71 -2.11 -17.08
CA LYS A 53 9.86 -1.36 -16.52
C LYS A 53 10.13 -0.08 -17.34
N GLY A 54 10.79 0.89 -16.70
CA GLY A 54 11.23 2.12 -17.35
C GLY A 54 10.10 3.07 -17.71
N VAL A 55 10.21 3.75 -18.85
CA VAL A 55 9.26 4.80 -19.27
C VAL A 55 7.82 4.28 -19.40
N THR A 56 7.64 3.07 -19.89
CA THR A 56 6.31 2.44 -20.00
C THR A 56 5.66 2.28 -18.64
N ALA A 57 6.41 1.81 -17.64
CA ALA A 57 5.92 1.71 -16.26
C ALA A 57 5.50 3.07 -15.72
N ALA A 58 6.33 4.10 -15.91
CA ALA A 58 6.03 5.46 -15.46
C ALA A 58 4.72 6.02 -16.06
N PHE A 59 4.44 5.73 -17.34
CA PHE A 59 3.16 6.09 -17.96
C PHE A 59 1.98 5.42 -17.25
N HIS A 60 2.08 4.13 -16.96
CA HIS A 60 1.01 3.40 -16.28
C HIS A 60 0.86 3.84 -14.82
N VAL A 61 1.95 4.16 -14.13
CA VAL A 61 1.91 4.80 -12.80
C VAL A 61 1.13 6.12 -12.86
N ALA A 62 1.45 6.99 -13.82
CA ALA A 62 0.74 8.27 -13.97
C ALA A 62 -0.75 8.07 -14.27
N GLN A 63 -1.10 7.10 -15.12
CA GLN A 63 -2.49 6.74 -15.40
C GLN A 63 -3.21 6.24 -14.14
N MET A 64 -2.59 5.32 -13.38
CA MET A 64 -3.18 4.77 -12.16
C MET A 64 -3.41 5.85 -11.11
N LYS A 65 -2.46 6.78 -10.93
CA LYS A 65 -2.61 7.91 -10.03
C LYS A 65 -3.72 8.87 -10.48
N GLY A 66 -3.80 9.15 -11.78
CA GLY A 66 -4.90 9.94 -12.35
C GLY A 66 -6.27 9.31 -12.09
N ILE A 67 -6.40 8.00 -12.30
CA ILE A 67 -7.61 7.22 -11.99
C ILE A 67 -7.92 7.27 -10.49
N PHE A 68 -6.90 7.13 -9.63
CA PHE A 68 -7.08 7.20 -8.18
C PHE A 68 -7.68 8.53 -7.74
N HIS A 69 -7.09 9.64 -8.16
CA HIS A 69 -7.59 10.95 -7.81
C HIS A 69 -8.99 11.23 -8.39
N ALA A 70 -9.23 10.87 -9.66
CA ALA A 70 -10.52 11.08 -10.30
C ALA A 70 -11.64 10.29 -9.61
N LEU A 71 -11.45 8.97 -9.44
CA LEU A 71 -12.50 8.12 -8.85
C LEU A 71 -12.73 8.38 -7.37
N MET A 72 -11.72 8.81 -6.62
CA MET A 72 -11.87 9.12 -5.19
C MET A 72 -12.52 10.49 -4.96
N GLN A 73 -12.32 11.46 -5.85
CA GLN A 73 -12.92 12.79 -5.74
C GLN A 73 -14.36 12.84 -6.29
N GLU A 74 -14.63 12.12 -7.37
CA GLU A 74 -15.95 12.12 -8.02
C GLU A 74 -17.00 11.31 -7.25
N ASN A 75 -16.60 10.57 -6.23
CA ASN A 75 -17.48 9.68 -5.52
C ASN A 75 -18.23 10.44 -4.39
N PRO A 76 -19.37 11.12 -4.71
CA PRO A 76 -20.31 11.58 -3.68
C PRO A 76 -21.09 10.37 -3.13
N LEU A 77 -20.43 9.21 -2.96
CA LEU A 77 -21.01 7.98 -2.39
C LEU A 77 -21.42 8.12 -0.92
N ALA A 78 -21.30 9.31 -0.38
CA ALA A 78 -21.95 9.72 0.85
C ALA A 78 -23.42 10.16 0.66
N ARG A 79 -24.09 9.85 -0.45
CA ARG A 79 -25.50 10.25 -0.65
C ARG A 79 -26.54 9.25 -0.16
N ASN A 80 -26.13 8.03 0.18
CA ASN A 80 -27.01 7.08 0.85
C ASN A 80 -26.39 6.66 2.18
N ASP A 81 -27.07 6.94 3.28
CA ASP A 81 -26.67 6.63 4.67
C ASP A 81 -26.38 5.15 4.96
N ARG A 82 -26.47 4.28 3.98
CA ARG A 82 -26.17 2.84 4.09
C ARG A 82 -24.86 2.42 3.43
N GLU A 83 -24.26 3.26 2.55
CA GLU A 83 -22.96 3.02 1.93
C GLU A 83 -21.97 4.12 2.36
N LYS A 84 -21.65 4.15 3.64
CA LYS A 84 -20.82 5.20 4.26
C LYS A 84 -19.36 5.22 3.81
N PHE A 85 -18.90 4.25 2.98
CA PHE A 85 -17.50 4.14 2.62
C PHE A 85 -17.29 4.03 1.11
N PRO A 86 -16.27 4.71 0.55
CA PRO A 86 -15.72 4.32 -0.74
C PRO A 86 -15.35 2.83 -0.63
N VAL A 87 -15.80 2.04 -1.57
CA VAL A 87 -15.60 0.59 -1.53
C VAL A 87 -14.33 0.28 -2.33
N PRO A 88 -13.19 -0.11 -1.70
CA PRO A 88 -11.95 -0.36 -2.41
C PRO A 88 -12.08 -1.36 -3.56
N SER A 89 -12.90 -2.41 -3.40
CA SER A 89 -13.16 -3.37 -4.48
C SER A 89 -13.83 -2.74 -5.69
N ARG A 90 -14.74 -1.76 -5.49
CA ARG A 90 -15.38 -1.03 -6.58
C ARG A 90 -14.39 -0.14 -7.30
N PHE A 91 -13.53 0.55 -6.55
CA PHE A 91 -12.43 1.31 -7.14
C PHE A 91 -11.56 0.41 -8.03
N MET A 92 -11.12 -0.76 -7.53
CA MET A 92 -10.30 -1.68 -8.30
C MET A 92 -11.00 -2.15 -9.58
N SER A 93 -12.31 -2.43 -9.52
CA SER A 93 -13.08 -2.83 -10.70
C SER A 93 -13.17 -1.70 -11.73
N GLN A 94 -13.42 -0.46 -11.30
CA GLN A 94 -13.48 0.70 -12.19
C GLN A 94 -12.09 1.03 -12.77
N ALA A 95 -11.03 0.93 -11.95
CA ALA A 95 -9.66 1.11 -12.39
C ALA A 95 -9.28 0.04 -13.43
N ASN A 96 -9.63 -1.23 -13.20
CA ASN A 96 -9.42 -2.28 -14.18
C ASN A 96 -10.10 -1.96 -15.53
N THR A 97 -11.37 -1.57 -15.50
CA THR A 97 -12.13 -1.20 -16.71
C THR A 97 -11.45 -0.05 -17.48
N ALA A 98 -10.94 0.96 -16.78
CA ALA A 98 -10.24 2.07 -17.42
C ALA A 98 -8.87 1.62 -17.99
N LEU A 99 -8.12 0.82 -17.24
CA LEU A 99 -6.76 0.43 -17.58
C LEU A 99 -6.68 -0.58 -18.72
N ILE A 100 -7.63 -1.50 -18.88
CA ILE A 100 -7.60 -2.52 -19.96
C ILE A 100 -7.56 -1.94 -21.36
N HIS A 101 -7.98 -0.68 -21.53
CA HIS A 101 -7.91 0.03 -22.81
C HIS A 101 -6.55 0.69 -23.08
N CYS A 102 -5.74 0.86 -22.04
CA CYS A 102 -4.45 1.57 -22.10
C CYS A 102 -3.25 0.64 -21.88
N LEU A 103 -3.43 -0.43 -21.08
CA LEU A 103 -2.39 -1.40 -20.81
C LEU A 103 -2.13 -2.31 -22.02
N GLU A 104 -0.86 -2.57 -22.29
CA GLU A 104 -0.46 -3.63 -23.21
C GLU A 104 -1.01 -4.98 -22.73
N LYS A 105 -1.23 -5.92 -23.68
CA LYS A 105 -1.83 -7.23 -23.34
C LYS A 105 -1.03 -8.07 -22.35
N SER A 106 0.28 -7.88 -22.32
CA SER A 106 1.21 -8.56 -21.41
C SER A 106 1.42 -7.82 -20.09
N SER A 107 0.93 -6.59 -19.96
CA SER A 107 1.13 -5.75 -18.78
C SER A 107 -0.07 -5.85 -17.83
N PHE A 108 0.23 -5.81 -16.54
CA PHE A 108 -0.74 -5.75 -15.44
C PHE A 108 -0.20 -4.86 -14.32
N ILE A 109 -1.08 -4.46 -13.42
CA ILE A 109 -0.71 -3.66 -12.26
C ILE A 109 -1.16 -4.41 -11.01
N THR A 110 -0.27 -4.58 -10.05
CA THR A 110 -0.63 -5.01 -8.71
C THR A 110 -0.90 -3.79 -7.85
N ALA A 111 -1.95 -3.83 -7.03
CA ALA A 111 -2.26 -2.71 -6.15
C ALA A 111 -3.02 -3.15 -4.90
N SER A 112 -2.86 -2.39 -3.83
CA SER A 112 -3.71 -2.43 -2.64
C SER A 112 -4.23 -1.03 -2.34
N LEU A 113 -5.53 -0.92 -2.06
CA LEU A 113 -6.17 0.32 -1.64
C LEU A 113 -6.77 0.14 -0.26
N TYR A 114 -6.40 1.01 0.66
CA TYR A 114 -6.91 1.08 2.03
C TYR A 114 -7.70 2.36 2.19
N ILE A 115 -8.85 2.28 2.82
CA ILE A 115 -9.61 3.44 3.32
C ILE A 115 -9.64 3.34 4.82
N ILE A 116 -8.87 4.17 5.48
CA ILE A 116 -8.73 4.21 6.94
C ILE A 116 -9.72 5.26 7.46
N ASP A 117 -10.64 4.84 8.33
CA ASP A 117 -11.60 5.70 9.02
C ASP A 117 -11.15 5.90 10.47
N TYR A 118 -10.60 7.08 10.73
CA TYR A 118 -10.07 7.35 12.06
C TYR A 118 -11.09 7.95 13.02
N GLU A 119 -12.30 8.23 12.56
CA GLU A 119 -13.42 8.56 13.43
C GLU A 119 -13.99 7.31 14.12
N HIS A 120 -13.99 6.17 13.38
CA HIS A 120 -14.56 4.91 13.87
C HIS A 120 -13.50 3.85 14.23
N GLY A 121 -12.22 4.13 14.05
CA GLY A 121 -11.14 3.24 14.45
C GLY A 121 -11.02 1.96 13.61
N GLY A 122 -11.26 2.05 12.30
CA GLY A 122 -11.20 0.89 11.42
C GLY A 122 -10.70 1.23 10.02
N PHE A 123 -10.46 0.20 9.21
CA PHE A 123 -10.16 0.35 7.79
C PHE A 123 -10.78 -0.75 6.96
N VAL A 124 -11.04 -0.42 5.71
CA VAL A 124 -11.43 -1.37 4.68
C VAL A 124 -10.38 -1.37 3.59
N PHE A 125 -10.03 -2.54 3.06
CA PHE A 125 -9.11 -2.62 1.93
C PHE A 125 -9.50 -3.67 0.92
N ALA A 126 -8.97 -3.53 -0.29
CA ALA A 126 -8.99 -4.54 -1.34
C ALA A 126 -7.59 -4.66 -1.97
N ARG A 127 -7.20 -5.89 -2.30
CA ARG A 127 -5.90 -6.23 -2.87
C ARG A 127 -6.06 -6.79 -4.28
N ALA A 128 -5.49 -6.12 -5.26
CA ALA A 128 -5.42 -6.53 -6.66
C ALA A 128 -4.06 -7.21 -6.95
N GLY A 129 -3.84 -8.42 -6.46
CA GLY A 129 -2.63 -9.20 -6.72
C GLY A 129 -1.33 -8.69 -6.07
N HIS A 130 -1.37 -7.62 -5.31
CA HIS A 130 -0.20 -7.01 -4.66
C HIS A 130 0.35 -7.87 -3.50
N CYS A 131 1.52 -7.55 -2.95
CA CYS A 131 2.07 -8.19 -1.76
C CYS A 131 1.08 -8.21 -0.60
N HIS A 132 1.18 -9.19 0.28
CA HIS A 132 0.33 -9.26 1.46
C HIS A 132 0.75 -8.21 2.48
N THR A 133 -0.22 -7.52 3.06
CA THR A 133 0.03 -6.56 4.14
C THR A 133 0.52 -7.30 5.37
N LEU A 134 1.65 -6.89 5.92
CA LEU A 134 2.10 -7.32 7.23
C LEU A 134 1.50 -6.39 8.29
N TYR A 135 0.91 -6.97 9.32
CA TYR A 135 0.20 -6.23 10.35
C TYR A 135 0.56 -6.74 11.75
N TYR A 136 0.98 -5.82 12.63
CA TYR A 136 1.19 -6.10 14.05
C TYR A 136 -0.05 -5.69 14.83
N HIS A 137 -0.60 -6.62 15.59
CA HIS A 137 -1.74 -6.44 16.47
C HIS A 137 -1.27 -6.16 17.90
N SER A 138 -1.40 -4.94 18.37
CA SER A 138 -0.93 -4.50 19.69
C SER A 138 -1.58 -5.27 20.86
N ILE A 139 -2.89 -5.61 20.73
CA ILE A 139 -3.61 -6.36 21.77
C ILE A 139 -3.23 -7.84 21.79
N LYS A 140 -2.96 -8.45 20.61
CA LYS A 140 -2.57 -9.85 20.49
C LYS A 140 -1.08 -10.06 20.66
N GLU A 141 -0.30 -8.99 20.58
CA GLU A 141 1.17 -8.99 20.61
C GLU A 141 1.80 -9.90 19.53
N GLU A 142 1.19 -9.93 18.35
CA GLU A 142 1.63 -10.77 17.24
C GLU A 142 1.60 -10.01 15.90
N ALA A 143 2.53 -10.36 15.02
CA ALA A 143 2.49 -9.91 13.62
C ALA A 143 1.95 -11.03 12.72
N SER A 144 1.12 -10.67 11.75
CA SER A 144 0.57 -11.61 10.79
C SER A 144 0.33 -10.96 9.43
N TYR A 145 0.25 -11.78 8.38
CA TYR A 145 -0.06 -11.33 7.03
C TYR A 145 -1.55 -11.43 6.75
N PHE A 146 -2.12 -10.37 6.17
CA PHE A 146 -3.49 -10.40 5.65
C PHE A 146 -3.53 -11.19 4.33
N ARG A 147 -3.74 -12.49 4.41
CA ARG A 147 -3.78 -13.38 3.25
C ARG A 147 -5.15 -13.32 2.57
N THR A 148 -5.29 -12.41 1.62
CA THR A 148 -6.54 -12.17 0.87
C THR A 148 -6.37 -12.53 -0.60
N ALA A 149 -7.43 -13.06 -1.21
CA ALA A 149 -7.47 -13.29 -2.65
C ALA A 149 -7.57 -11.94 -3.41
N GLY A 150 -7.08 -11.92 -4.63
CA GLY A 150 -7.18 -10.77 -5.53
C GLY A 150 -6.29 -10.98 -6.75
N LEU A 151 -6.75 -10.51 -7.92
CA LEU A 151 -6.00 -10.55 -9.18
C LEU A 151 -5.55 -9.16 -9.58
N GLY A 152 -4.35 -9.05 -10.15
CA GLY A 152 -3.82 -7.81 -10.69
C GLY A 152 -4.76 -7.17 -11.73
N LEU A 153 -4.73 -5.85 -11.79
CA LEU A 153 -5.46 -5.06 -12.77
C LEU A 153 -4.90 -5.33 -14.17
N GLY A 154 -5.76 -5.52 -15.15
CA GLY A 154 -5.39 -5.84 -16.53
C GLY A 154 -5.25 -7.33 -16.84
N ILE A 155 -5.25 -8.22 -15.83
CA ILE A 155 -5.21 -9.69 -16.04
C ILE A 155 -6.55 -10.17 -16.62
N ILE A 156 -7.67 -9.77 -16.02
CA ILE A 156 -9.01 -10.04 -16.51
C ILE A 156 -9.51 -8.81 -17.28
N ARG A 157 -9.69 -8.97 -18.58
CA ARG A 157 -10.02 -7.86 -19.51
C ARG A 157 -11.49 -7.85 -19.91
N ASN A 158 -12.39 -8.23 -19.01
CA ASN A 158 -13.83 -8.22 -19.20
C ASN A 158 -14.55 -7.91 -17.88
N ASP A 159 -15.87 -7.82 -17.91
CA ASP A 159 -16.71 -7.43 -16.78
C ASP A 159 -16.72 -8.45 -15.61
N SER A 160 -16.03 -9.59 -15.74
CA SER A 160 -15.96 -10.57 -14.65
C SER A 160 -14.91 -10.24 -13.60
N TYR A 161 -14.09 -9.20 -13.77
CA TYR A 161 -13.01 -8.84 -12.85
C TYR A 161 -13.51 -8.59 -11.42
N GLU A 162 -14.68 -7.99 -11.25
CA GLU A 162 -15.27 -7.73 -9.93
C GLU A 162 -15.43 -8.97 -9.04
N LYS A 163 -15.59 -10.17 -9.65
CA LYS A 163 -15.69 -11.44 -8.93
C LYS A 163 -14.39 -11.86 -8.24
N HIS A 164 -13.27 -11.27 -8.65
CA HIS A 164 -11.92 -11.59 -8.16
C HIS A 164 -11.39 -10.59 -7.13
N ILE A 165 -12.18 -9.56 -6.80
CA ILE A 165 -11.82 -8.53 -5.84
C ILE A 165 -12.84 -8.51 -4.70
N LYS A 166 -12.36 -8.51 -3.46
CA LYS A 166 -13.21 -8.45 -2.27
C LYS A 166 -12.69 -7.42 -1.27
N ASN A 167 -13.62 -6.76 -0.60
CA ASN A 167 -13.28 -5.93 0.55
C ASN A 167 -13.00 -6.80 1.76
N GLN A 168 -12.04 -6.34 2.56
CA GLN A 168 -11.75 -6.83 3.89
C GLN A 168 -11.88 -5.68 4.87
N PHE A 169 -12.48 -5.92 6.04
CA PHE A 169 -12.74 -4.94 7.08
C PHE A 169 -11.99 -5.33 8.33
N TYR A 170 -11.33 -4.36 8.95
CA TYR A 170 -10.57 -4.55 10.18
C TYR A 170 -10.77 -3.34 11.08
N ASP A 171 -10.91 -3.61 12.38
CA ASP A 171 -10.78 -2.59 13.41
C ASP A 171 -9.31 -2.51 13.82
N TYR A 172 -8.78 -1.32 14.02
CA TYR A 172 -7.43 -1.14 14.51
C TYR A 172 -7.44 -0.62 15.95
N ASN A 173 -6.35 -0.87 16.66
CA ASN A 173 -6.11 -0.39 18.00
C ASN A 173 -4.89 0.54 18.04
N PRO A 174 -4.82 1.47 18.99
CA PRO A 174 -3.60 2.23 19.22
C PRO A 174 -2.40 1.30 19.47
N GLY A 175 -1.30 1.58 18.81
CA GLY A 175 -0.10 0.74 18.84
C GLY A 175 -0.05 -0.33 17.75
N ASP A 176 -1.12 -0.56 17.01
CA ASP A 176 -1.08 -1.41 15.81
C ASP A 176 -0.17 -0.80 14.74
N VAL A 177 0.52 -1.65 13.98
CA VAL A 177 1.41 -1.24 12.89
C VAL A 177 1.04 -1.98 11.61
N MET A 178 0.81 -1.22 10.54
CA MET A 178 0.61 -1.73 9.19
C MET A 178 1.87 -1.50 8.36
N VAL A 179 2.39 -2.56 7.74
CA VAL A 179 3.52 -2.49 6.81
C VAL A 179 3.04 -2.94 5.43
N VAL A 180 3.10 -2.02 4.48
CA VAL A 180 2.78 -2.28 3.07
C VAL A 180 4.05 -2.11 2.25
N TYR A 181 4.31 -3.02 1.33
CA TYR A 181 5.57 -3.07 0.60
C TYR A 181 5.36 -3.69 -0.79
N THR A 182 6.32 -3.45 -1.68
CA THR A 182 6.41 -4.11 -2.98
C THR A 182 7.35 -5.32 -2.92
N ASP A 183 7.25 -6.21 -3.90
CA ASP A 183 7.99 -7.47 -3.94
C ASP A 183 9.51 -7.28 -3.93
N GLY A 184 10.04 -6.16 -4.46
CA GLY A 184 11.46 -5.85 -4.39
C GLY A 184 12.05 -5.78 -2.97
N ILE A 185 11.21 -5.65 -1.92
CA ILE A 185 11.64 -5.79 -0.52
C ILE A 185 11.89 -7.26 -0.17
N VAL A 186 10.90 -8.13 -0.38
CA VAL A 186 10.97 -9.54 0.05
C VAL A 186 11.73 -10.43 -0.93
N GLU A 187 11.82 -10.04 -2.20
CA GLU A 187 12.59 -10.71 -3.23
C GLU A 187 14.05 -10.23 -3.33
N ALA A 188 14.45 -9.26 -2.50
CA ALA A 188 15.84 -8.83 -2.44
C ALA A 188 16.78 -10.01 -2.17
N ARG A 189 17.90 -10.06 -2.92
CA ARG A 189 18.80 -11.21 -2.91
C ARG A 189 19.92 -11.04 -1.89
N GLY A 190 20.18 -12.12 -1.15
CA GLY A 190 21.34 -12.26 -0.31
C GLY A 190 22.58 -12.75 -1.08
N ALA A 191 23.69 -12.89 -0.38
CA ALA A 191 24.96 -13.32 -0.98
C ALA A 191 24.90 -14.71 -1.66
N LYS A 192 24.00 -15.59 -1.22
CA LYS A 192 23.78 -16.93 -1.79
C LYS A 192 22.61 -16.99 -2.76
N GLN A 193 22.12 -15.85 -3.21
CA GLN A 193 20.96 -15.71 -4.08
C GLN A 193 19.60 -16.13 -3.44
N GLU A 194 19.56 -16.30 -2.13
CA GLU A 194 18.33 -16.49 -1.37
C GLU A 194 17.54 -15.18 -1.29
N GLU A 195 16.22 -15.28 -1.12
CA GLU A 195 15.35 -14.12 -0.93
C GLU A 195 15.31 -13.68 0.53
N TYR A 196 15.12 -12.38 0.75
CA TYR A 196 14.91 -11.79 2.08
C TYR A 196 13.71 -12.42 2.79
N GLY A 197 12.59 -12.52 2.11
CA GLY A 197 11.40 -13.26 2.47
C GLY A 197 10.48 -12.58 3.49
N GLU A 198 9.22 -12.98 3.44
CA GLU A 198 8.15 -12.49 4.34
C GLU A 198 8.44 -12.79 5.82
N GLU A 199 8.99 -13.97 6.13
CA GLU A 199 9.27 -14.37 7.51
C GLU A 199 10.33 -13.49 8.18
N ARG A 200 11.31 -13.03 7.42
CA ARG A 200 12.35 -12.15 7.95
C ARG A 200 11.78 -10.75 8.21
N LEU A 201 11.00 -10.21 7.28
CA LEU A 201 10.30 -8.96 7.44
C LEU A 201 9.39 -8.97 8.68
N GLN A 202 8.62 -10.04 8.87
CA GLN A 202 7.75 -10.23 10.03
C GLN A 202 8.56 -10.21 11.33
N ARG A 203 9.67 -10.96 11.43
CA ARG A 203 10.54 -10.97 12.62
C ARG A 203 11.15 -9.61 12.95
N VAL A 204 11.43 -8.79 11.94
CA VAL A 204 11.90 -7.43 12.18
C VAL A 204 10.78 -6.60 12.81
N LEU A 205 9.57 -6.65 12.25
CA LEU A 205 8.42 -5.92 12.82
C LEU A 205 8.12 -6.36 14.24
N GLU A 206 8.12 -7.66 14.55
CA GLU A 206 7.89 -8.21 15.90
C GLU A 206 8.92 -7.72 16.94
N ARG A 207 10.10 -7.33 16.51
CA ARG A 207 11.15 -6.80 17.39
C ARG A 207 11.15 -5.28 17.51
N THR A 208 10.43 -4.59 16.62
CA THR A 208 10.53 -3.13 16.49
C THR A 208 9.19 -2.41 16.57
N TYR A 209 8.06 -3.12 16.71
CA TYR A 209 6.70 -2.56 16.70
C TYR A 209 6.49 -1.40 17.71
N TYR A 210 7.22 -1.39 18.80
CA TYR A 210 7.12 -0.38 19.85
C TYR A 210 7.78 0.96 19.48
N LEU A 211 8.64 0.98 18.46
CA LEU A 211 9.30 2.18 17.96
C LEU A 211 8.33 3.07 17.15
N GLU A 212 8.72 4.29 16.85
CA GLU A 212 8.01 5.19 15.96
C GLU A 212 8.06 4.68 14.50
N ALA A 213 7.11 5.09 13.66
CA ALA A 213 7.02 4.59 12.27
C ALA A 213 8.31 4.80 11.46
N GLU A 214 8.99 5.93 11.66
CA GLU A 214 10.27 6.22 11.01
C GLU A 214 11.37 5.25 11.46
N GLU A 215 11.45 4.98 12.76
CA GLU A 215 12.45 4.06 13.32
C GLU A 215 12.18 2.61 12.87
N ILE A 216 10.92 2.16 12.85
CA ILE A 216 10.55 0.84 12.32
C ILE A 216 11.02 0.70 10.87
N LYS A 217 10.74 1.70 10.03
CA LYS A 217 11.21 1.72 8.63
C LYS A 217 12.73 1.60 8.55
N GLN A 218 13.46 2.39 9.34
CA GLN A 218 14.92 2.34 9.34
C GLN A 218 15.47 0.98 9.79
N GLN A 219 14.84 0.33 10.76
CA GLN A 219 15.22 -1.02 11.20
C GLN A 219 15.00 -2.06 10.09
N ILE A 220 13.88 -1.99 9.38
CA ILE A 220 13.60 -2.87 8.23
C ILE A 220 14.66 -2.65 7.14
N LEU A 221 14.94 -1.41 6.76
CA LEU A 221 15.92 -1.09 5.72
C LEU A 221 17.34 -1.47 6.12
N SER A 222 17.71 -1.30 7.39
CA SER A 222 19.01 -1.71 7.91
C SER A 222 19.19 -3.24 7.88
N ASP A 223 18.15 -4.00 8.28
CA ASP A 223 18.17 -5.46 8.23
C ASP A 223 18.24 -5.96 6.78
N LEU A 224 17.48 -5.33 5.86
CA LEU A 224 17.52 -5.62 4.42
C LEU A 224 18.90 -5.35 3.82
N ALA A 225 19.51 -4.21 4.12
CA ALA A 225 20.85 -3.86 3.65
C ALA A 225 21.92 -4.84 4.20
N GLY A 226 21.82 -5.20 5.49
CA GLY A 226 22.67 -6.21 6.09
C GLY A 226 22.54 -7.60 5.46
N PHE A 227 21.32 -7.99 5.08
CA PHE A 227 21.07 -9.24 4.38
C PHE A 227 21.62 -9.24 2.96
N SER A 228 21.40 -8.17 2.22
CA SER A 228 21.80 -8.07 0.81
C SER A 228 23.32 -7.96 0.62
N HIS A 229 24.10 -7.62 1.65
CA HIS A 229 25.57 -7.53 1.60
C HIS A 229 26.10 -6.77 0.36
N GLY A 230 25.42 -5.70 -0.05
CA GLY A 230 25.82 -4.90 -1.21
C GLY A 230 25.48 -5.52 -2.57
N GLN A 231 24.64 -6.55 -2.61
CA GLN A 231 24.07 -7.03 -3.88
C GLN A 231 23.30 -5.90 -4.58
N PRO A 232 23.32 -5.84 -5.92
CA PRO A 232 22.56 -4.85 -6.67
C PRO A 232 21.06 -4.97 -6.37
N VAL A 233 20.38 -3.83 -6.35
CA VAL A 233 18.92 -3.78 -6.31
C VAL A 233 18.39 -4.24 -7.67
N HIS A 234 17.64 -5.33 -7.71
CA HIS A 234 17.17 -5.96 -8.95
C HIS A 234 15.76 -5.49 -9.35
N ASP A 235 14.95 -5.07 -8.38
CA ASP A 235 13.64 -4.51 -8.61
C ASP A 235 13.39 -3.30 -7.73
N ASP A 236 12.37 -2.50 -8.08
CA ASP A 236 11.98 -1.32 -7.33
C ASP A 236 11.57 -1.71 -5.90
N GLN A 237 11.93 -0.90 -4.92
CA GLN A 237 11.68 -1.18 -3.52
C GLN A 237 10.84 -0.06 -2.92
N THR A 238 9.62 -0.38 -2.52
CA THR A 238 8.72 0.54 -1.82
C THR A 238 8.29 -0.05 -0.48
N LEU A 239 8.32 0.77 0.56
CA LEU A 239 7.93 0.41 1.92
C LEU A 239 7.13 1.55 2.53
N LEU A 240 5.96 1.25 3.06
CA LEU A 240 5.16 2.14 3.88
C LEU A 240 4.96 1.52 5.26
N VAL A 241 5.21 2.29 6.29
CA VAL A 241 4.91 1.94 7.68
C VAL A 241 3.88 2.93 8.21
N ILE A 242 2.73 2.43 8.64
CA ILE A 242 1.65 3.20 9.25
C ILE A 242 1.47 2.70 10.68
N LYS A 243 1.71 3.55 11.67
CA LYS A 243 1.51 3.26 13.08
C LYS A 243 0.28 4.01 13.58
N PHE A 244 -0.67 3.28 14.14
CA PHE A 244 -1.90 3.85 14.68
C PHE A 244 -1.69 4.35 16.11
N LYS A 245 -2.19 5.54 16.41
CA LYS A 245 -2.07 6.20 17.71
C LYS A 245 -3.41 6.28 18.43
N ALA A 246 -3.35 6.41 19.74
CA ALA A 246 -4.52 6.81 20.50
C ALA A 246 -4.92 8.24 20.10
N VAL A 247 -6.19 8.43 19.75
CA VAL A 247 -6.75 9.77 19.55
C VAL A 247 -6.68 10.51 20.88
N GLN A 248 -5.81 11.52 20.98
CA GLN A 248 -5.88 12.44 22.10
C GLN A 248 -7.14 13.31 21.92
N PRO A 249 -8.02 13.41 22.91
CA PRO A 249 -9.11 14.35 22.83
C PRO A 249 -8.54 15.75 22.64
N ASP A 250 -9.09 16.49 21.67
CA ASP A 250 -8.69 17.86 21.39
C ASP A 250 -8.69 18.66 22.71
N SER A 251 -7.54 19.19 23.09
CA SER A 251 -7.34 20.00 24.30
C SER A 251 -7.89 21.42 24.13
N HIS A 252 -8.98 21.56 23.36
CA HIS A 252 -9.71 22.82 23.15
C HIS A 252 -11.20 22.62 23.46
N SER A 253 -11.53 22.75 24.72
CA SER A 253 -12.86 23.13 25.21
C SER A 253 -12.74 24.38 26.08
#